data_0bbc6f0f8ca7a5c9d46b2cf856882d20
#
_entry.id   0bbc6f0f8ca7a5c9d46b2cf856882d20
#
_cell.length_a   1.000
_cell.length_b   1.000
_cell.length_c   1.000
_cell.angle_alpha   90.00
_cell.angle_beta   90.00
_cell.angle_gamma   90.00
#
_symmetry.space_group_name_H-M   'P 1'
#
loop_
_entity.id
_entity.type
_entity.pdbx_description
1 polymer ?
#
loop_
_entity_poly.entity_id
_entity_poly.type
_entity_poly.pdbx_seq_one_letter_code
_entity_poly.pdbx_strand_id
1 'polypeptide(L)'
;MDTFPIVTVASPKGGIGKTTLAFELAGALGGVLVDLDWDGGGATGRWGDSPERRVRSALLSGLVSGAGPTPGFLSADGRPGLVPSDTRLAELTGIEPGRVIDRLTSWSREWGRPVVVDTHPGTGAFSDGAIAAARCVVVPMVLGGMELAALASFLRVRAEFPLLLVPNRFAGRARERRLLRQLWNLTRTYEVEVAPPISDHPWLPHRARRSALVLTTSLGERAARAAVEFHAVAAVVRQKVGMPPALASAQSLEVAHA
;
A
#
# COMPACT_ATOMS: atom_id res chain seq x y z
N MET A 1 23.46 8.05 -7.69
CA MET A 1 22.74 7.69 -6.45
C MET A 1 21.52 6.86 -6.84
N ASP A 2 21.46 5.63 -6.37
CA ASP A 2 20.36 4.74 -6.68
C ASP A 2 19.04 5.26 -6.09
N THR A 3 18.01 5.29 -6.92
CA THR A 3 16.66 5.65 -6.45
C THR A 3 16.03 4.43 -5.79
N PHE A 4 15.59 4.57 -4.54
CA PHE A 4 14.80 3.52 -3.89
C PHE A 4 13.42 3.41 -4.54
N PRO A 5 12.81 2.22 -4.58
CA PRO A 5 11.55 2.02 -5.26
C PRO A 5 10.39 2.77 -4.57
N ILE A 6 9.50 3.31 -5.40
CA ILE A 6 8.21 3.84 -4.99
C ILE A 6 7.17 2.76 -5.30
N VAL A 7 6.35 2.43 -4.31
CA VAL A 7 5.22 1.49 -4.40
C VAL A 7 3.95 2.24 -4.07
N THR A 8 3.02 2.32 -5.01
CA THR A 8 1.76 3.05 -4.79
C THR A 8 0.61 2.06 -4.62
N VAL A 9 -0.14 2.20 -3.53
CA VAL A 9 -1.36 1.43 -3.29
C VAL A 9 -2.55 2.28 -3.70
N ALA A 10 -3.18 1.91 -4.82
CA ALA A 10 -4.25 2.70 -5.44
C ALA A 10 -5.45 1.84 -5.81
N SER A 11 -6.64 2.40 -5.76
CA SER A 11 -7.86 1.78 -6.27
C SER A 11 -8.98 2.81 -6.40
N PRO A 12 -9.86 2.66 -7.41
CA PRO A 12 -10.99 3.55 -7.59
C PRO A 12 -12.06 3.44 -6.50
N LYS A 13 -12.06 2.35 -5.71
CA LYS A 13 -13.06 2.13 -4.65
C LYS A 13 -12.51 2.39 -3.26
N GLY A 14 -13.36 2.97 -2.39
CA GLY A 14 -13.13 3.05 -0.95
C GLY A 14 -13.38 1.71 -0.23
N GLY A 15 -12.86 1.57 0.99
CA GLY A 15 -13.19 0.46 1.90
C GLY A 15 -12.65 -0.92 1.53
N ILE A 16 -11.82 -1.06 0.50
CA ILE A 16 -11.28 -2.36 0.03
C ILE A 16 -9.96 -2.77 0.67
N GLY A 17 -9.44 -1.96 1.61
CA GLY A 17 -8.22 -2.28 2.37
C GLY A 17 -6.93 -1.65 1.86
N LYS A 18 -6.96 -0.60 1.03
CA LYS A 18 -5.76 0.14 0.58
C LYS A 18 -4.83 0.50 1.73
N THR A 19 -5.32 1.27 2.68
CA THR A 19 -4.57 1.74 3.85
C THR A 19 -3.94 0.60 4.66
N THR A 20 -4.68 -0.50 4.88
CA THR A 20 -4.15 -1.65 5.60
C THR A 20 -2.99 -2.27 4.83
N LEU A 21 -3.18 -2.46 3.52
CA LEU A 21 -2.15 -3.05 2.66
C LEU A 21 -0.93 -2.14 2.55
N ALA A 22 -1.12 -0.83 2.38
CA ALA A 22 -0.03 0.15 2.32
C ALA A 22 0.80 0.15 3.63
N PHE A 23 0.12 0.08 4.77
CA PHE A 23 0.76 0.05 6.08
C PHE A 23 1.59 -1.22 6.30
N GLU A 24 1.03 -2.39 5.97
CA GLU A 24 1.75 -3.67 6.08
C GLU A 24 2.90 -3.76 5.07
N LEU A 25 2.70 -3.29 3.83
CA LEU A 25 3.77 -3.25 2.83
C LEU A 25 4.92 -2.32 3.23
N ALA A 26 4.62 -1.13 3.76
CA ALA A 26 5.66 -0.22 4.25
C ALA A 26 6.51 -0.87 5.35
N GLY A 27 5.86 -1.61 6.27
CA GLY A 27 6.56 -2.41 7.28
C GLY A 27 7.43 -3.51 6.66
N ALA A 28 6.86 -4.34 5.79
CA ALA A 28 7.56 -5.47 5.18
C ALA A 28 8.72 -5.05 4.27
N LEU A 29 8.63 -3.89 3.63
CA LEU A 29 9.67 -3.34 2.76
C LEU A 29 10.73 -2.54 3.53
N GLY A 30 10.56 -2.29 4.83
CA GLY A 30 11.43 -1.39 5.61
C GLY A 30 11.37 0.06 5.12
N GLY A 31 10.23 0.44 4.57
CA GLY A 31 10.04 1.71 3.89
C GLY A 31 9.37 2.80 4.74
N VAL A 32 9.15 3.95 4.09
CA VAL A 32 8.39 5.07 4.60
C VAL A 32 7.01 5.07 3.96
N LEU A 33 5.95 5.15 4.77
CA LEU A 33 4.58 5.31 4.32
C LEU A 33 4.27 6.81 4.15
N VAL A 34 3.85 7.20 2.96
CA VAL A 34 3.32 8.53 2.66
C VAL A 34 1.81 8.43 2.53
N ASP A 35 1.09 9.10 3.39
CA ASP A 35 -0.38 9.07 3.40
C ASP A 35 -0.94 10.27 2.61
N LEU A 36 -1.44 9.99 1.41
CA LEU A 36 -2.13 10.96 0.54
C LEU A 36 -3.67 10.87 0.66
N ASP A 37 -4.20 10.11 1.62
CA ASP A 37 -5.65 10.04 1.89
C ASP A 37 -6.05 11.08 2.94
N TRP A 38 -6.66 12.16 2.49
CA TRP A 38 -7.02 13.31 3.33
C TRP A 38 -8.35 13.19 4.07
N ASP A 39 -9.18 12.19 3.77
CA ASP A 39 -10.53 12.02 4.35
C ASP A 39 -10.52 11.51 5.81
N GLY A 40 -9.34 11.40 6.42
CA GLY A 40 -9.21 11.01 7.82
C GLY A 40 -9.33 9.51 8.09
N GLY A 41 -9.62 8.68 7.07
CA GLY A 41 -9.63 7.23 7.13
C GLY A 41 -8.31 6.55 6.80
N GLY A 42 -7.32 7.32 6.34
CA GLY A 42 -6.02 6.85 5.88
C GLY A 42 -5.09 6.30 6.97
N ALA A 43 -3.83 6.11 6.60
CA ALA A 43 -2.79 5.56 7.48
C ALA A 43 -2.55 6.44 8.71
N THR A 44 -2.66 7.76 8.58
CA THR A 44 -2.52 8.74 9.67
C THR A 44 -3.48 8.47 10.82
N GLY A 45 -4.75 8.16 10.52
CA GLY A 45 -5.73 7.81 11.54
C GLY A 45 -5.39 6.51 12.28
N ARG A 46 -4.82 5.53 11.56
CA ARG A 46 -4.39 4.25 12.16
C ARG A 46 -3.20 4.38 13.10
N TRP A 47 -2.33 5.35 12.86
CA TRP A 47 -1.21 5.65 13.76
C TRP A 47 -1.66 6.28 15.08
N GLY A 48 -2.90 6.79 15.15
CA GLY A 48 -3.43 7.45 16.31
C GLY A 48 -2.87 8.84 16.53
N ASP A 49 -2.44 9.49 15.48
CA ASP A 49 -2.12 10.89 15.55
C ASP A 49 -3.40 11.71 15.74
N SER A 50 -3.30 12.73 16.60
CA SER A 50 -4.42 13.63 16.85
C SER A 50 -4.71 14.48 15.60
N PRO A 51 -5.95 14.95 15.41
CA PRO A 51 -6.28 15.89 14.34
C PRO A 51 -5.36 17.11 14.31
N GLU A 52 -4.89 17.58 15.48
CA GLU A 52 -3.99 18.73 15.59
C GLU A 52 -2.60 18.43 14.98
N ARG A 53 -2.10 17.19 15.08
CA ARG A 53 -0.85 16.80 14.42
C ARG A 53 -1.02 16.72 12.91
N ARG A 54 -2.20 16.33 12.42
CA ARG A 54 -2.50 16.34 10.97
C ARG A 54 -2.44 17.73 10.39
N VAL A 55 -2.96 18.74 11.07
CA VAL A 55 -2.92 20.14 10.64
C VAL A 55 -1.48 20.67 10.55
N ARG A 56 -0.55 20.09 11.30
CA ARG A 56 0.87 20.46 11.30
C ARG A 56 1.72 19.56 10.40
N SER A 57 1.11 18.69 9.60
CA SER A 57 1.86 17.82 8.70
C SER A 57 2.72 18.63 7.73
N ALA A 58 3.99 18.27 7.64
CA ALA A 58 4.92 18.84 6.69
C ALA A 58 4.67 18.37 5.25
N LEU A 59 3.74 17.42 5.03
CA LEU A 59 3.44 16.88 3.71
C LEU A 59 3.03 17.96 2.72
N LEU A 60 2.10 18.84 3.12
CA LEU A 60 1.62 19.91 2.26
C LEU A 60 2.75 20.87 1.87
N SER A 61 3.55 21.34 2.82
CA SER A 61 4.68 22.21 2.54
C SER A 61 5.72 21.50 1.69
N GLY A 62 5.99 20.22 1.93
CA GLY A 62 6.88 19.39 1.13
C GLY A 62 6.43 19.29 -0.33
N LEU A 63 5.14 19.07 -0.57
CA LEU A 63 4.57 19.02 -1.93
C LEU A 63 4.67 20.38 -2.66
N VAL A 64 4.51 21.48 -1.93
CA VAL A 64 4.54 22.83 -2.50
C VAL A 64 5.98 23.35 -2.63
N SER A 65 6.75 23.39 -1.53
CA SER A 65 8.07 24.04 -1.47
C SER A 65 9.23 23.14 -1.88
N GLY A 66 9.10 21.82 -1.72
CA GLY A 66 10.11 20.87 -2.12
C GLY A 66 10.98 20.29 -1.01
N ALA A 67 11.03 20.90 0.15
CA ALA A 67 11.73 20.31 1.29
C ALA A 67 11.05 18.99 1.69
N GLY A 68 11.80 17.89 1.76
CA GLY A 68 11.27 16.59 2.18
C GLY A 68 10.77 16.65 3.62
N PRO A 69 9.53 16.18 3.90
CA PRO A 69 9.07 16.08 5.27
C PRO A 69 9.91 15.04 6.03
N THR A 70 10.20 15.31 7.29
CA THR A 70 10.87 14.32 8.13
C THR A 70 9.87 13.22 8.50
N PRO A 71 10.07 11.96 8.08
CA PRO A 71 9.19 10.89 8.46
C PRO A 71 9.27 10.64 9.98
N GLY A 72 8.11 10.44 10.61
CA GLY A 72 8.09 9.93 11.98
C GLY A 72 8.52 8.46 12.00
N PHE A 73 9.72 8.18 12.47
CA PHE A 73 10.20 6.80 12.67
C PHE A 73 9.90 6.35 14.09
N LEU A 74 9.03 5.35 14.21
CA LEU A 74 8.70 4.73 15.49
C LEU A 74 9.13 3.25 15.46
N SER A 75 10.40 2.99 15.11
CA SER A 75 10.93 1.64 14.96
C SER A 75 10.80 0.75 16.21
N ALA A 76 10.75 1.34 17.41
CA ALA A 76 10.56 0.60 18.65
C ALA A 76 9.16 0.00 18.82
N ASP A 77 8.15 0.52 18.10
CA ASP A 77 6.74 0.15 18.27
C ASP A 77 6.21 -0.80 17.18
N GLY A 78 7.09 -1.35 16.34
CA GLY A 78 6.68 -2.21 15.22
C GLY A 78 5.86 -1.45 14.15
N ARG A 79 6.21 -0.20 13.88
CA ARG A 79 5.56 0.64 12.87
C ARG A 79 6.55 1.06 11.78
N PRO A 80 6.10 1.17 10.51
CA PRO A 80 6.92 1.79 9.47
C PRO A 80 7.07 3.30 9.72
N GLY A 81 8.05 3.96 9.10
CA GLY A 81 8.11 5.42 9.08
C GLY A 81 6.83 5.99 8.44
N LEU A 82 6.31 7.11 8.94
CA LEU A 82 5.09 7.74 8.39
C LEU A 82 5.32 9.22 8.10
N VAL A 83 4.90 9.63 6.91
CA VAL A 83 4.58 11.01 6.58
C VAL A 83 3.06 11.14 6.64
N PRO A 84 2.52 11.80 7.67
CA PRO A 84 1.08 11.85 7.90
C PRO A 84 0.38 12.74 6.86
N SER A 85 -0.86 12.41 6.55
CA SER A 85 -1.72 13.18 5.66
C SER A 85 -2.06 14.56 6.22
N ASP A 86 -2.45 15.44 5.33
CA ASP A 86 -2.92 16.80 5.64
C ASP A 86 -4.32 17.01 5.03
N THR A 87 -5.31 17.35 5.83
CA THR A 87 -6.69 17.55 5.36
C THR A 87 -6.81 18.67 4.33
N ARG A 88 -5.87 19.64 4.33
CA ARG A 88 -5.82 20.72 3.35
C ARG A 88 -5.43 20.24 1.94
N LEU A 89 -4.98 18.99 1.78
CA LEU A 89 -4.77 18.40 0.44
C LEU A 89 -6.06 18.41 -0.39
N ALA A 90 -7.23 18.28 0.27
CA ALA A 90 -8.53 18.35 -0.42
C ALA A 90 -8.78 19.72 -1.11
N GLU A 91 -8.21 20.78 -0.54
CA GLU A 91 -8.40 22.18 -1.01
C GLU A 91 -7.27 22.63 -1.94
N LEU A 92 -6.20 21.84 -2.05
CA LEU A 92 -5.03 22.21 -2.84
C LEU A 92 -5.31 22.06 -4.34
N THR A 93 -5.54 23.16 -5.00
CA THR A 93 -5.74 23.25 -6.45
C THR A 93 -4.45 23.56 -7.19
N GLY A 94 -4.37 23.21 -8.48
CA GLY A 94 -3.23 23.54 -9.33
C GLY A 94 -1.96 22.71 -9.09
N ILE A 95 -2.04 21.63 -8.33
CA ILE A 95 -0.97 20.62 -8.28
C ILE A 95 -1.07 19.77 -9.54
N GLU A 96 0.01 19.75 -10.30
CA GLU A 96 0.16 18.86 -11.45
C GLU A 96 0.74 17.50 -11.02
N PRO A 97 0.32 16.38 -11.67
CA PRO A 97 0.88 15.06 -11.37
C PRO A 97 2.41 15.00 -11.42
N GLY A 98 3.02 15.72 -12.36
CA GLY A 98 4.48 15.84 -12.48
C GLY A 98 5.17 16.30 -11.20
N ARG A 99 4.58 17.25 -10.49
CA ARG A 99 5.10 17.72 -9.20
C ARG A 99 5.10 16.60 -8.14
N VAL A 100 4.05 15.79 -8.09
CA VAL A 100 3.97 14.67 -7.15
C VAL A 100 5.05 13.63 -7.48
N ILE A 101 5.28 13.34 -8.77
CA ILE A 101 6.35 12.45 -9.24
C ILE A 101 7.71 12.96 -8.74
N ASP A 102 8.03 14.22 -8.99
CA ASP A 102 9.30 14.84 -8.61
C ASP A 102 9.53 14.78 -7.10
N ARG A 103 8.50 15.06 -6.30
CA ARG A 103 8.59 15.04 -4.85
C ARG A 103 8.82 13.63 -4.30
N LEU A 104 7.99 12.66 -4.68
CA LEU A 104 8.14 11.28 -4.23
C LEU A 104 9.52 10.71 -4.64
N THR A 105 9.99 11.04 -5.84
CA THR A 105 11.30 10.62 -6.34
C THR A 105 12.44 11.26 -5.53
N SER A 106 12.35 12.56 -5.24
CA SER A 106 13.34 13.27 -4.43
C SER A 106 13.38 12.69 -3.00
N TRP A 107 12.22 12.49 -2.38
CA TRP A 107 12.12 11.97 -1.02
C TRP A 107 12.63 10.53 -0.90
N SER A 108 12.40 9.67 -1.90
CA SER A 108 12.96 8.31 -1.89
C SER A 108 14.49 8.30 -1.85
N ARG A 109 15.13 9.25 -2.55
CA ARG A 109 16.59 9.45 -2.52
C ARG A 109 17.06 10.02 -1.19
N GLU A 110 16.38 11.07 -0.71
CA GLU A 110 16.72 11.77 0.53
C GLU A 110 16.64 10.83 1.74
N TRP A 111 15.59 10.01 1.82
CA TRP A 111 15.39 9.08 2.92
C TRP A 111 16.21 7.80 2.79
N GLY A 112 16.73 7.48 1.61
CA GLY A 112 17.50 6.27 1.36
C GLY A 112 16.69 4.99 1.65
N ARG A 113 15.37 5.02 1.39
CA ARG A 113 14.44 3.94 1.71
C ARG A 113 13.34 3.82 0.67
N PRO A 114 12.73 2.61 0.52
CA PRO A 114 11.51 2.46 -0.25
C PRO A 114 10.41 3.40 0.25
N VAL A 115 9.62 3.94 -0.67
CA VAL A 115 8.45 4.77 -0.36
C VAL A 115 7.20 4.00 -0.72
N VAL A 116 6.29 3.83 0.24
CA VAL A 116 4.95 3.28 0.00
C VAL A 116 3.94 4.41 0.10
N VAL A 117 3.09 4.55 -0.90
CA VAL A 117 2.10 5.63 -0.96
C VAL A 117 0.70 5.04 -0.77
N ASP A 118 -0.02 5.51 0.24
CA ASP A 118 -1.47 5.26 0.40
C ASP A 118 -2.25 6.38 -0.27
N THR A 119 -3.07 6.07 -1.27
CA THR A 119 -3.79 7.10 -2.04
C THR A 119 -5.23 7.24 -1.61
N HIS A 120 -5.77 8.45 -1.76
CA HIS A 120 -7.21 8.67 -1.70
C HIS A 120 -7.93 7.83 -2.78
N PRO A 121 -9.15 7.31 -2.52
CA PRO A 121 -9.96 6.64 -3.53
C PRO A 121 -10.27 7.56 -4.72
N GLY A 122 -10.20 7.02 -5.93
CA GLY A 122 -10.54 7.76 -7.14
C GLY A 122 -9.34 8.25 -7.95
N THR A 123 -9.57 9.27 -8.77
CA THR A 123 -8.59 9.90 -9.64
C THR A 123 -8.28 11.32 -9.18
N GLY A 124 -7.15 11.86 -9.59
CA GLY A 124 -6.71 13.23 -9.29
C GLY A 124 -5.20 13.34 -9.28
N ALA A 125 -4.69 14.57 -9.27
CA ALA A 125 -3.27 14.84 -9.43
C ALA A 125 -2.38 14.07 -8.44
N PHE A 126 -2.81 13.90 -7.20
CA PHE A 126 -2.06 13.14 -6.19
C PHE A 126 -2.01 11.65 -6.52
N SER A 127 -3.16 11.03 -6.81
CA SER A 127 -3.24 9.60 -7.16
C SER A 127 -2.53 9.33 -8.50
N ASP A 128 -2.76 10.15 -9.51
CA ASP A 128 -2.18 9.99 -10.84
C ASP A 128 -0.66 10.18 -10.81
N GLY A 129 -0.17 11.19 -10.07
CA GLY A 129 1.26 11.42 -9.88
C GLY A 129 1.94 10.29 -9.08
N ALA A 130 1.28 9.78 -8.02
CA ALA A 130 1.79 8.65 -7.25
C ALA A 130 1.83 7.35 -8.08
N ILE A 131 0.81 7.09 -8.92
CA ILE A 131 0.79 5.96 -9.85
C ILE A 131 1.93 6.08 -10.86
N ALA A 132 2.11 7.27 -11.46
CA ALA A 132 3.13 7.49 -12.47
C ALA A 132 4.57 7.44 -11.90
N ALA A 133 4.77 7.79 -10.62
CA ALA A 133 6.05 7.66 -9.94
C ALA A 133 6.40 6.22 -9.56
N ALA A 134 5.42 5.32 -9.53
CA ALA A 134 5.57 4.00 -8.93
C ALA A 134 6.35 3.03 -9.83
N ARG A 135 7.26 2.26 -9.22
CA ARG A 135 7.87 1.07 -9.81
C ARG A 135 6.96 -0.17 -9.69
N CYS A 136 5.98 -0.13 -8.79
CA CYS A 136 4.89 -1.09 -8.67
C CYS A 136 3.63 -0.38 -8.14
N VAL A 137 2.51 -0.54 -8.85
CA VAL A 137 1.20 -0.06 -8.43
C VAL A 137 0.40 -1.25 -7.91
N VAL A 138 0.22 -1.32 -6.61
CA VAL A 138 -0.54 -2.38 -5.93
C VAL A 138 -2.01 -1.99 -5.90
N VAL A 139 -2.86 -2.83 -6.50
CA VAL A 139 -4.29 -2.58 -6.64
C VAL A 139 -5.08 -3.64 -5.87
N PRO A 140 -5.44 -3.39 -4.59
CA PRO A 140 -6.31 -4.29 -3.87
C PRO A 140 -7.71 -4.29 -4.49
N MET A 141 -8.35 -5.47 -4.51
CA MET A 141 -9.69 -5.63 -5.02
C MET A 141 -10.46 -6.73 -4.30
N VAL A 142 -11.74 -6.54 -4.12
CA VAL A 142 -12.65 -7.60 -3.66
C VAL A 142 -13.20 -8.33 -4.88
N LEU A 143 -13.28 -9.66 -4.83
CA LEU A 143 -13.76 -10.45 -5.95
C LEU A 143 -15.30 -10.42 -6.03
N GLY A 144 -15.81 -9.74 -7.05
CA GLY A 144 -17.22 -9.65 -7.38
C GLY A 144 -17.42 -9.47 -8.89
N GLY A 145 -18.61 -9.77 -9.40
CA GLY A 145 -18.87 -9.68 -10.84
C GLY A 145 -18.79 -8.23 -11.36
N MET A 146 -19.31 -7.27 -10.60
CA MET A 146 -19.23 -5.84 -10.95
C MET A 146 -17.78 -5.32 -10.82
N GLU A 147 -17.04 -5.81 -9.85
CA GLU A 147 -15.64 -5.46 -9.63
C GLU A 147 -14.75 -5.92 -10.79
N LEU A 148 -14.98 -7.13 -11.33
CA LEU A 148 -14.27 -7.63 -12.51
C LEU A 148 -14.59 -6.83 -13.77
N ALA A 149 -15.86 -6.43 -13.96
CA ALA A 149 -16.25 -5.58 -15.09
C ALA A 149 -15.59 -4.18 -14.99
N ALA A 150 -15.58 -3.59 -13.80
CA ALA A 150 -14.88 -2.32 -13.53
C ALA A 150 -13.35 -2.45 -13.74
N LEU A 151 -12.77 -3.58 -13.30
CA LEU A 151 -11.36 -3.86 -13.54
C LEU A 151 -11.03 -3.96 -15.02
N ALA A 152 -11.84 -4.64 -15.82
CA ALA A 152 -11.62 -4.71 -17.27
C ALA A 152 -11.58 -3.32 -17.92
N SER A 153 -12.42 -2.40 -17.46
CA SER A 153 -12.40 -1.00 -17.91
C SER A 153 -11.16 -0.25 -17.41
N PHE A 154 -10.75 -0.49 -16.20
CA PHE A 154 -9.53 0.08 -15.61
C PHE A 154 -8.27 -0.39 -16.36
N LEU A 155 -8.15 -1.70 -16.63
CA LEU A 155 -7.00 -2.28 -17.33
C LEU A 155 -6.85 -1.74 -18.76
N ARG A 156 -7.95 -1.49 -19.47
CA ARG A 156 -7.87 -0.88 -20.82
C ARG A 156 -7.15 0.47 -20.85
N VAL A 157 -7.18 1.20 -19.73
CA VAL A 157 -6.61 2.56 -19.64
C VAL A 157 -5.28 2.59 -18.90
N ARG A 158 -5.05 1.63 -18.01
CA ARG A 158 -3.95 1.69 -17.04
C ARG A 158 -3.00 0.48 -17.10
N ALA A 159 -3.19 -0.47 -18.04
CA ALA A 159 -2.33 -1.66 -18.11
C ALA A 159 -0.86 -1.35 -18.47
N GLU A 160 -0.59 -0.17 -18.99
CA GLU A 160 0.77 0.34 -19.24
C GLU A 160 1.59 0.59 -17.97
N PHE A 161 0.91 0.80 -16.82
CA PHE A 161 1.58 0.95 -15.53
C PHE A 161 1.98 -0.41 -14.96
N PRO A 162 3.01 -0.47 -14.09
CA PRO A 162 3.51 -1.71 -13.49
C PRO A 162 2.53 -2.23 -12.41
N LEU A 163 1.34 -2.65 -12.82
CA LEU A 163 0.27 -3.07 -11.92
C LEU A 163 0.57 -4.43 -11.26
N LEU A 164 0.13 -4.56 -10.01
CA LEU A 164 0.01 -5.81 -9.26
C LEU A 164 -1.36 -5.87 -8.61
N LEU A 165 -2.22 -6.76 -9.09
CA LEU A 165 -3.56 -6.93 -8.51
C LEU A 165 -3.49 -7.81 -7.28
N VAL A 166 -4.14 -7.38 -6.19
CA VAL A 166 -4.18 -8.12 -4.93
C VAL A 166 -5.64 -8.45 -4.59
N PRO A 167 -6.11 -9.70 -4.84
CA PRO A 167 -7.40 -10.13 -4.35
C PRO A 167 -7.42 -10.04 -2.83
N ASN A 168 -8.33 -9.24 -2.27
CA ASN A 168 -8.44 -8.99 -0.84
C ASN A 168 -9.82 -9.43 -0.33
N ARG A 169 -9.91 -9.73 0.98
CA ARG A 169 -11.11 -10.27 1.63
C ARG A 169 -11.61 -11.55 0.95
N PHE A 170 -10.68 -12.43 0.61
CA PHE A 170 -10.97 -13.68 -0.05
C PHE A 170 -11.45 -14.73 0.97
N ALA A 171 -12.73 -15.07 0.96
CA ALA A 171 -13.28 -16.08 1.86
C ALA A 171 -13.15 -17.54 1.33
N GLY A 172 -12.62 -17.70 0.13
CA GLY A 172 -12.38 -19.03 -0.46
C GLY A 172 -13.65 -19.79 -0.87
N ARG A 173 -14.79 -19.11 -0.98
CA ARG A 173 -16.05 -19.72 -1.41
C ARG A 173 -16.01 -20.14 -2.88
N ALA A 174 -16.82 -21.12 -3.28
CA ALA A 174 -16.85 -21.63 -4.66
C ALA A 174 -17.04 -20.52 -5.71
N ARG A 175 -17.91 -19.55 -5.44
CA ARG A 175 -18.12 -18.37 -6.30
C ARG A 175 -16.85 -17.55 -6.44
N GLU A 176 -16.15 -17.26 -5.33
CA GLU A 176 -14.92 -16.44 -5.33
C GLU A 176 -13.78 -17.16 -6.04
N ARG A 177 -13.62 -18.48 -5.84
CA ARG A 177 -12.63 -19.28 -6.60
C ARG A 177 -12.90 -19.23 -8.11
N ARG A 178 -14.18 -19.21 -8.54
CA ARG A 178 -14.54 -19.03 -9.95
C ARG A 178 -14.17 -17.63 -10.44
N LEU A 179 -14.48 -16.60 -9.66
CA LEU A 179 -14.13 -15.20 -9.99
C LEU A 179 -12.61 -15.00 -10.02
N LEU A 180 -11.86 -15.66 -9.16
CA LEU A 180 -10.39 -15.62 -9.18
C LEU A 180 -9.84 -16.21 -10.49
N ARG A 181 -10.41 -17.31 -10.98
CA ARG A 181 -10.03 -17.85 -12.31
C ARG A 181 -10.38 -16.89 -13.45
N GLN A 182 -11.53 -16.21 -13.37
CA GLN A 182 -11.88 -15.17 -14.37
C GLN A 182 -10.91 -13.99 -14.31
N LEU A 183 -10.48 -13.60 -13.12
CA LEU A 183 -9.46 -12.58 -12.93
C LEU A 183 -8.16 -12.97 -13.64
N TRP A 184 -7.65 -14.18 -13.41
CA TRP A 184 -6.43 -14.66 -14.08
C TRP A 184 -6.54 -14.69 -15.61
N ASN A 185 -7.69 -15.06 -16.14
CA ASN A 185 -7.92 -15.03 -17.59
C ASN A 185 -7.92 -13.60 -18.13
N LEU A 186 -8.56 -12.67 -17.41
CA LEU A 186 -8.57 -11.25 -17.79
C LEU A 186 -7.17 -10.65 -17.75
N THR A 187 -6.40 -10.93 -16.70
CA THR A 187 -5.06 -10.32 -16.52
C THR A 187 -4.03 -10.83 -17.50
N ARG A 188 -4.17 -12.07 -18.01
CA ARG A 188 -3.31 -12.58 -19.10
C ARG A 188 -3.38 -11.75 -20.36
N THR A 189 -4.55 -11.22 -20.70
CA THR A 189 -4.74 -10.37 -21.89
C THR A 189 -3.99 -9.05 -21.79
N TYR A 190 -3.73 -8.57 -20.56
CA TYR A 190 -3.06 -7.30 -20.28
C TYR A 190 -1.66 -7.48 -19.70
N GLU A 191 -1.16 -8.72 -19.60
CA GLU A 191 0.13 -9.05 -18.98
C GLU A 191 0.30 -8.50 -17.55
N VAL A 192 -0.82 -8.41 -16.80
CA VAL A 192 -0.84 -7.89 -15.43
C VAL A 192 -0.75 -9.02 -14.42
N GLU A 193 0.14 -8.88 -13.47
CA GLU A 193 0.40 -9.88 -12.43
C GLU A 193 -0.67 -9.84 -11.33
N VAL A 194 -1.00 -11.02 -10.78
CA VAL A 194 -1.91 -11.19 -9.65
C VAL A 194 -1.16 -11.81 -8.49
N ALA A 195 -1.12 -11.12 -7.36
CA ALA A 195 -0.53 -11.60 -6.12
C ALA A 195 -1.39 -12.70 -5.46
N PRO A 196 -0.81 -13.48 -4.53
CA PRO A 196 -1.59 -14.36 -3.66
C PRO A 196 -2.73 -13.60 -2.98
N PRO A 197 -3.93 -14.20 -2.86
CA PRO A 197 -5.05 -13.53 -2.22
C PRO A 197 -4.84 -13.35 -0.72
N ILE A 198 -5.31 -12.24 -0.18
CA ILE A 198 -5.41 -11.98 1.25
C ILE A 198 -6.79 -12.44 1.71
N SER A 199 -6.84 -13.29 2.73
CA SER A 199 -8.08 -13.82 3.29
C SER A 199 -8.96 -12.72 3.89
N ASP A 200 -10.25 -13.04 4.06
CA ASP A 200 -11.16 -12.15 4.78
C ASP A 200 -10.87 -12.20 6.29
N HIS A 201 -10.35 -11.09 6.80
CA HIS A 201 -10.01 -10.88 8.21
C HIS A 201 -10.91 -9.80 8.84
N PRO A 202 -12.17 -10.12 9.23
CA PRO A 202 -13.13 -9.13 9.73
C PRO A 202 -12.66 -8.39 11.01
N TRP A 203 -11.75 -9.00 11.77
CA TRP A 203 -11.17 -8.42 12.98
C TRP A 203 -10.12 -7.34 12.71
N LEU A 204 -9.52 -7.35 11.51
CA LEU A 204 -8.36 -6.52 11.19
C LEU A 204 -8.65 -5.00 11.28
N PRO A 205 -9.81 -4.48 10.84
CA PRO A 205 -10.17 -3.07 11.03
C PRO A 205 -10.35 -2.65 12.49
N HIS A 206 -10.69 -3.61 13.36
CA HIS A 206 -11.04 -3.36 14.77
C HIS A 206 -9.90 -3.67 15.75
N ARG A 207 -8.71 -3.97 15.26
CA ARG A 207 -7.61 -4.32 16.15
C ARG A 207 -7.13 -3.10 16.96
N ALA A 208 -6.92 -3.31 18.26
CA ALA A 208 -6.48 -2.26 19.19
C ALA A 208 -5.01 -1.88 18.97
N ARG A 209 -4.14 -2.87 18.65
CA ARG A 209 -2.71 -2.61 18.40
C ARG A 209 -2.52 -1.92 17.05
N ARG A 210 -1.72 -0.87 17.04
CA ARG A 210 -1.43 -0.05 15.86
C ARG A 210 -0.09 -0.38 15.19
N SER A 211 0.59 -1.47 15.60
CA SER A 211 1.80 -1.98 14.97
C SER A 211 1.48 -2.74 13.68
N ALA A 212 2.36 -2.75 12.69
CA ALA A 212 2.22 -3.62 11.53
C ALA A 212 2.35 -5.09 11.96
N LEU A 213 1.51 -5.97 11.41
CA LEU A 213 1.58 -7.40 11.70
C LEU A 213 2.93 -7.97 11.26
N VAL A 214 3.38 -7.55 10.09
CA VAL A 214 4.66 -7.98 9.51
C VAL A 214 5.89 -7.57 10.31
N LEU A 215 5.76 -6.64 11.25
CA LEU A 215 6.83 -6.19 12.16
C LEU A 215 6.67 -6.71 13.60
N THR A 216 5.58 -7.44 13.88
CA THR A 216 5.27 -7.89 15.24
C THR A 216 5.83 -9.30 15.45
N THR A 217 6.69 -9.47 16.45
CA THR A 217 7.38 -10.74 16.75
C THR A 217 6.50 -11.74 17.51
N SER A 218 5.52 -11.27 18.29
CA SER A 218 4.63 -12.14 19.06
C SER A 218 3.18 -11.93 18.61
N LEU A 219 2.70 -12.81 17.78
CA LEU A 219 1.36 -12.81 17.22
C LEU A 219 0.60 -14.08 17.67
N GLY A 220 -0.67 -13.90 18.04
CA GLY A 220 -1.56 -15.05 18.15
C GLY A 220 -1.84 -15.64 16.75
N GLU A 221 -2.27 -16.91 16.71
CA GLU A 221 -2.43 -17.69 15.47
C GLU A 221 -3.16 -16.95 14.32
N ARG A 222 -4.29 -16.31 14.64
CA ARG A 222 -5.08 -15.55 13.66
C ARG A 222 -4.31 -14.38 13.03
N ALA A 223 -3.52 -13.68 13.84
CA ALA A 223 -2.72 -12.55 13.39
C ALA A 223 -1.48 -13.01 12.63
N ALA A 224 -0.88 -14.13 13.03
CA ALA A 224 0.24 -14.76 12.33
C ALA A 224 -0.15 -15.19 10.91
N ARG A 225 -1.34 -15.78 10.73
CA ARG A 225 -1.87 -16.12 9.39
C ARG A 225 -1.97 -14.89 8.49
N ALA A 226 -2.53 -13.80 9.00
CA ALA A 226 -2.63 -12.55 8.23
C ALA A 226 -1.24 -11.98 7.91
N ALA A 227 -0.29 -12.02 8.84
CA ALA A 227 1.08 -11.57 8.62
C ALA A 227 1.76 -12.37 7.48
N VAL A 228 1.59 -13.68 7.44
CA VAL A 228 2.12 -14.56 6.37
C VAL A 228 1.56 -14.14 5.00
N GLU A 229 0.27 -13.85 4.91
CA GLU A 229 -0.36 -13.41 3.66
C GLU A 229 0.17 -12.04 3.21
N PHE A 230 0.36 -11.07 4.12
CA PHE A 230 0.98 -9.79 3.80
C PHE A 230 2.45 -9.95 3.39
N HIS A 231 3.20 -10.83 4.04
CA HIS A 231 4.58 -11.14 3.63
C HIS A 231 4.62 -11.76 2.22
N ALA A 232 3.68 -12.64 1.88
CA ALA A 232 3.59 -13.22 0.55
C ALA A 232 3.36 -12.15 -0.54
N VAL A 233 2.46 -11.20 -0.30
CA VAL A 233 2.26 -10.05 -1.21
C VAL A 233 3.52 -9.20 -1.27
N ALA A 234 4.16 -8.90 -0.14
CA ALA A 234 5.39 -8.11 -0.09
C ALA A 234 6.54 -8.79 -0.84
N ALA A 235 6.64 -10.12 -0.84
CA ALA A 235 7.63 -10.86 -1.61
C ALA A 235 7.48 -10.63 -3.12
N VAL A 236 6.23 -10.67 -3.64
CA VAL A 236 5.95 -10.35 -5.04
C VAL A 236 6.30 -8.90 -5.36
N VAL A 237 5.95 -7.96 -4.48
CA VAL A 237 6.32 -6.54 -4.65
C VAL A 237 7.84 -6.38 -4.69
N ARG A 238 8.59 -7.01 -3.77
CA ARG A 238 10.07 -6.97 -3.76
C ARG A 238 10.66 -7.44 -5.08
N GLN A 239 10.20 -8.58 -5.58
CA GLN A 239 10.64 -9.12 -6.87
C GLN A 239 10.36 -8.12 -8.01
N LYS A 240 9.14 -7.58 -8.07
CA LYS A 240 8.71 -6.65 -9.11
C LYS A 240 9.50 -5.34 -9.13
N VAL A 241 9.92 -4.85 -7.97
CA VAL A 241 10.71 -3.60 -7.86
C VAL A 241 12.22 -3.84 -7.83
N GLY A 242 12.70 -5.08 -7.96
CA GLY A 242 14.11 -5.42 -7.96
C GLY A 242 14.80 -5.33 -6.61
N MET A 243 14.05 -5.48 -5.51
CA MET A 243 14.62 -5.56 -4.16
C MET A 243 15.05 -6.99 -3.83
N PRO A 244 16.11 -7.18 -3.01
CA PRO A 244 16.49 -8.51 -2.57
C PRO A 244 15.36 -9.15 -1.75
N PRO A 245 15.28 -10.50 -1.69
CA PRO A 245 14.38 -11.20 -0.79
C PRO A 245 14.53 -10.68 0.64
N ALA A 246 13.43 -10.67 1.41
CA ALA A 246 13.55 -10.39 2.84
C ALA A 246 14.49 -11.43 3.48
N LEU A 247 15.41 -10.99 4.31
CA LEU A 247 16.19 -11.92 5.13
C LEU A 247 15.20 -12.74 5.95
N ALA A 248 15.23 -14.06 5.82
CA ALA A 248 14.42 -14.95 6.65
C ALA A 248 14.78 -14.67 8.11
N SER A 249 13.84 -14.10 8.88
CA SER A 249 14.05 -14.06 10.33
C SER A 249 14.11 -15.52 10.82
N ALA A 250 15.12 -15.84 11.59
CA ALA A 250 15.40 -17.21 12.06
C ALA A 250 14.20 -17.90 12.76
N GLN A 251 13.13 -17.16 13.05
CA GLN A 251 11.90 -17.65 13.69
C GLN A 251 10.85 -18.22 12.72
N SER A 252 11.00 -18.01 11.40
CA SER A 252 10.04 -18.53 10.42
C SER A 252 10.27 -20.01 10.07
N LEU A 253 11.38 -20.60 10.49
CA LEU A 253 11.73 -21.99 10.21
C LEU A 253 11.20 -23.00 11.25
N GLU A 254 10.83 -22.56 12.46
CA GLU A 254 10.32 -23.46 13.50
C GLU A 254 8.83 -23.83 13.38
N VAL A 255 8.04 -23.03 12.66
CA VAL A 255 6.60 -23.28 12.51
C VAL A 255 6.29 -24.28 11.37
N ALA A 256 7.25 -24.61 10.52
CA ALA A 256 7.07 -25.53 9.39
C ALA A 256 7.30 -27.01 9.75
N HIS A 257 7.71 -27.32 10.98
CA HIS A 257 8.02 -28.69 11.45
C HIS A 257 7.32 -29.08 12.77
N ALA A 258 6.23 -28.39 13.16
CA ALA A 258 5.40 -28.79 14.30
C ALA A 258 4.01 -29.23 13.88
#